data_557c3eebec661a66701cc36846f34ed3
#
_entry.id   557c3eebec661a66701cc36846f34ed3
#
_cell.length_a   1.000
_cell.length_b   1.000
_cell.length_c   1.000
_cell.angle_alpha   90.00
_cell.angle_beta   90.00
_cell.angle_gamma   90.00
#
_symmetry.space_group_name_H-M   'P 1'
#
loop_
_entity.id
_entity.type
_entity.pdbx_description
1 polymer ?
#
loop_
_entity_poly.entity_id
_entity_poly.type
_entity_poly.pdbx_seq_one_letter_code
_entity_poly.pdbx_strand_id
1 'polypeptide(L)'
;MGRIFTGIAAALLVLLSIVGAGHAEDDAALRAKLLQSMRQGYAEAGPGAPDLIELLSERFPADLDALMGTALAAYKAQRPPAEVKAAVAKIFVAIQARDGDRILSAPDADLSAVIAAQGDIVRALGQGHEDLCKALVSGGAAMAAPTPEIGLLFVTRLHRILTAIADGRDRPVPARVMQDDDYVDFATAARKLGTDIKAWSVLAADELPDAKPGEVCRALDSTYGAALAAKGDLGQRIRADLSHELLVTDIGVYRPALEK
;
A
#
# COMPACT_ATOMS: atom_id res chain seq x y z
N MET A 1 19.88 6.52 -15.34
CA MET A 1 18.69 5.65 -15.29
C MET A 1 18.76 4.85 -13.99
N GLY A 2 17.85 4.99 -13.04
CA GLY A 2 17.81 4.14 -11.83
C GLY A 2 17.89 4.89 -10.50
N ARG A 3 17.02 5.88 -10.24
CA ARG A 3 16.98 6.60 -8.95
C ARG A 3 15.58 6.73 -8.34
N ILE A 4 14.65 5.79 -8.59
CA ILE A 4 13.27 5.95 -8.15
C ILE A 4 12.74 4.66 -7.50
N PHE A 5 13.33 4.31 -6.36
CA PHE A 5 12.72 3.43 -5.36
C PHE A 5 13.16 3.92 -3.98
N THR A 6 12.69 5.11 -3.59
CA THR A 6 13.40 5.90 -2.60
C THR A 6 12.78 5.95 -1.21
N GLY A 7 11.76 5.18 -0.93
CA GLY A 7 11.28 5.07 0.45
C GLY A 7 11.91 3.88 1.18
N ILE A 8 11.32 2.70 1.04
CA ILE A 8 11.78 1.48 1.75
C ILE A 8 13.06 0.92 1.09
N ALA A 9 13.14 0.95 -0.24
CA ALA A 9 14.31 0.43 -0.95
C ALA A 9 15.53 1.33 -0.89
N ALA A 10 15.38 2.66 -0.76
CA ALA A 10 16.54 3.56 -0.62
C ALA A 10 17.17 3.48 0.77
N ALA A 11 16.38 3.37 1.83
CA ALA A 11 16.92 3.10 3.16
C ALA A 11 17.71 1.79 3.20
N LEU A 12 17.24 0.76 2.48
CA LEU A 12 17.98 -0.50 2.31
C LEU A 12 19.19 -0.37 1.35
N LEU A 13 19.16 0.52 0.36
CA LEU A 13 20.25 0.74 -0.59
C LEU A 13 21.38 1.64 -0.04
N VAL A 14 21.07 2.57 0.84
CA VAL A 14 22.09 3.39 1.55
C VAL A 14 22.99 2.49 2.41
N LEU A 15 22.46 1.36 2.90
CA LEU A 15 23.25 0.39 3.68
C LEU A 15 24.30 -0.38 2.88
N LEU A 16 24.10 -0.56 1.59
CA LEU A 16 25.09 -1.21 0.71
C LEU A 16 26.30 -0.31 0.40
N SER A 17 26.21 0.99 0.68
CA SER A 17 27.29 1.95 0.43
C SER A 17 28.20 2.20 1.65
N ILE A 18 27.89 1.64 2.83
CA ILE A 18 28.72 1.77 4.05
C ILE A 18 29.74 0.61 4.17
N VAL A 19 30.18 0.02 3.08
CA VAL A 19 31.24 -1.00 3.10
C VAL A 19 32.60 -0.32 3.16
N GLY A 20 33.02 -0.04 4.36
CA GLY A 20 34.38 0.37 4.70
C GLY A 20 34.90 -0.44 5.88
N ALA A 21 35.78 -1.41 5.60
CA ALA A 21 36.75 -2.04 6.50
C ALA A 21 36.26 -2.79 7.76
N GLY A 22 36.19 -4.09 7.67
CA GLY A 22 36.76 -5.10 8.56
C GLY A 22 36.78 -4.86 10.06
N HIS A 23 35.63 -4.86 10.72
CA HIS A 23 35.51 -5.29 12.12
C HIS A 23 34.26 -6.16 12.19
N ALA A 24 34.31 -7.27 12.93
CA ALA A 24 33.14 -8.08 13.25
C ALA A 24 32.23 -7.22 14.15
N GLU A 25 31.38 -6.41 13.53
CA GLU A 25 30.39 -5.61 14.24
C GLU A 25 29.36 -6.56 14.84
N ASP A 26 29.02 -6.37 16.11
CA ASP A 26 27.98 -7.15 16.78
C ASP A 26 26.65 -6.98 16.04
N ASP A 27 25.91 -8.08 15.85
CA ASP A 27 24.61 -8.11 15.18
C ASP A 27 23.63 -7.12 15.77
N ALA A 28 23.66 -6.89 17.07
CA ALA A 28 22.83 -5.92 17.76
C ALA A 28 23.17 -4.47 17.34
N ALA A 29 24.46 -4.13 17.24
CA ALA A 29 24.90 -2.81 16.81
C ALA A 29 24.55 -2.55 15.34
N LEU A 30 24.74 -3.56 14.47
CA LEU A 30 24.39 -3.46 13.06
C LEU A 30 22.87 -3.33 12.87
N ARG A 31 22.07 -4.09 13.64
CA ARG A 31 20.60 -3.97 13.65
C ARG A 31 20.15 -2.57 14.07
N ALA A 32 20.74 -1.98 15.10
CA ALA A 32 20.43 -0.63 15.55
C ALA A 32 20.72 0.42 14.45
N LYS A 33 21.85 0.31 13.76
CA LYS A 33 22.20 1.17 12.63
C LYS A 33 21.23 1.03 11.47
N LEU A 34 20.80 -0.21 11.15
CA LEU A 34 19.79 -0.51 10.14
C LEU A 34 18.48 0.21 10.45
N LEU A 35 17.96 0.05 11.67
CA LEU A 35 16.73 0.71 12.11
C LEU A 35 16.84 2.24 12.05
N GLN A 36 17.96 2.79 12.52
CA GLN A 36 18.21 4.24 12.47
C GLN A 36 18.23 4.75 11.02
N SER A 37 18.92 4.05 10.12
CA SER A 37 18.97 4.43 8.70
C SER A 37 17.59 4.36 8.03
N MET A 38 16.77 3.36 8.36
CA MET A 38 15.41 3.25 7.84
C MET A 38 14.54 4.42 8.33
N ARG A 39 14.58 4.77 9.62
CA ARG A 39 13.87 5.93 10.17
C ARG A 39 14.33 7.24 9.55
N GLN A 40 15.63 7.41 9.39
CA GLN A 40 16.19 8.59 8.72
C GLN A 40 15.71 8.70 7.27
N GLY A 41 15.68 7.59 6.52
CA GLY A 41 15.14 7.57 5.15
C GLY A 41 13.68 8.01 5.07
N TYR A 42 12.83 7.65 6.06
CA TYR A 42 11.45 8.17 6.12
C TYR A 42 11.40 9.66 6.46
N ALA A 43 12.22 10.12 7.41
CA ALA A 43 12.28 11.54 7.77
C ALA A 43 12.74 12.42 6.59
N GLU A 44 13.67 11.92 5.78
CA GLU A 44 14.18 12.59 4.58
C GLU A 44 13.20 12.56 3.39
N ALA A 45 12.23 11.62 3.40
CA ALA A 45 11.22 11.53 2.33
C ALA A 45 10.28 12.75 2.29
N GLY A 46 10.23 13.54 3.37
CA GLY A 46 9.52 14.81 3.42
C GLY A 46 8.67 15.01 4.68
N PRO A 47 8.25 16.25 4.94
CA PRO A 47 7.39 16.55 6.08
C PRO A 47 6.05 15.82 5.92
N GLY A 48 5.70 15.02 6.92
CA GLY A 48 4.46 14.22 6.93
C GLY A 48 4.61 12.81 6.36
N ALA A 49 5.81 12.37 6.00
CA ALA A 49 6.06 10.96 5.68
C ALA A 49 5.74 10.10 6.92
N PRO A 50 4.87 9.08 6.80
CA PRO A 50 4.52 8.24 7.95
C PRO A 50 5.71 7.35 8.35
N ASP A 51 5.99 7.25 9.65
CA ASP A 51 7.01 6.32 10.16
C ASP A 51 6.47 4.89 10.19
N LEU A 52 6.70 4.17 9.10
CA LEU A 52 6.31 2.77 8.98
C LEU A 52 7.06 1.87 9.98
N ILE A 53 8.29 2.24 10.37
CA ILE A 53 9.08 1.48 11.35
C ILE A 53 8.49 1.63 12.75
N GLU A 54 8.02 2.82 13.12
CA GLU A 54 7.32 3.05 14.37
C GLU A 54 6.05 2.21 14.43
N LEU A 55 5.20 2.28 13.39
CA LEU A 55 3.99 1.46 13.30
C LEU A 55 4.29 -0.04 13.44
N LEU A 56 5.30 -0.55 12.74
CA LEU A 56 5.68 -1.96 12.82
C LEU A 56 6.19 -2.31 14.22
N SER A 57 6.98 -1.43 14.86
CA SER A 57 7.51 -1.69 16.20
C SER A 57 6.43 -1.75 17.27
N GLU A 58 5.39 -0.93 17.13
CA GLU A 58 4.29 -0.86 18.10
C GLU A 58 3.22 -1.93 17.88
N ARG A 59 2.88 -2.18 16.62
CA ARG A 59 1.69 -2.98 16.29
C ARG A 59 2.01 -4.34 15.67
N PHE A 60 3.22 -4.54 15.12
CA PHE A 60 3.68 -5.74 14.43
C PHE A 60 5.13 -6.11 14.82
N PRO A 61 5.46 -6.20 16.13
CA PRO A 61 6.85 -6.35 16.59
C PRO A 61 7.53 -7.63 16.04
N ALA A 62 6.80 -8.74 15.96
CA ALA A 62 7.34 -9.99 15.40
C ALA A 62 7.66 -9.86 13.90
N ASP A 63 6.85 -9.11 13.16
CA ASP A 63 7.08 -8.88 11.74
C ASP A 63 8.26 -7.91 11.52
N LEU A 64 8.40 -6.90 12.38
CA LEU A 64 9.60 -6.04 12.38
C LEU A 64 10.86 -6.86 12.68
N ASP A 65 10.79 -7.78 13.64
CA ASP A 65 11.91 -8.68 13.95
C ASP A 65 12.30 -9.55 12.75
N ALA A 66 11.32 -10.10 12.04
CA ALA A 66 11.53 -10.88 10.82
C ALA A 66 12.12 -10.01 9.69
N LEU A 67 11.63 -8.77 9.51
CA LEU A 67 12.16 -7.78 8.58
C LEU A 67 13.63 -7.50 8.85
N MET A 68 13.97 -7.23 10.11
CA MET A 68 15.33 -6.90 10.51
C MET A 68 16.27 -8.09 10.37
N GLY A 69 15.82 -9.30 10.73
CA GLY A 69 16.58 -10.53 10.51
C GLY A 69 16.88 -10.78 9.04
N THR A 70 15.88 -10.58 8.17
CA THR A 70 16.02 -10.70 6.72
C THR A 70 16.99 -9.66 6.15
N ALA A 71 16.86 -8.39 6.56
CA ALA A 71 17.75 -7.31 6.12
C ALA A 71 19.20 -7.55 6.56
N LEU A 72 19.41 -7.98 7.80
CA LEU A 72 20.73 -8.29 8.35
C LEU A 72 21.40 -9.47 7.62
N ALA A 73 20.65 -10.56 7.38
CA ALA A 73 21.14 -11.71 6.64
C ALA A 73 21.51 -11.34 5.19
N ALA A 74 20.70 -10.53 4.53
CA ALA A 74 20.96 -10.05 3.18
C ALA A 74 22.18 -9.14 3.12
N TYR A 75 22.34 -8.23 4.09
CA TYR A 75 23.52 -7.38 4.23
C TYR A 75 24.81 -8.22 4.38
N LYS A 76 24.85 -9.16 5.33
CA LYS A 76 25.99 -10.04 5.56
C LYS A 76 26.36 -10.89 4.34
N ALA A 77 25.36 -11.37 3.62
CA ALA A 77 25.53 -12.17 2.41
C ALA A 77 25.79 -11.31 1.15
N GLN A 78 25.84 -9.98 1.27
CA GLN A 78 25.99 -9.03 0.15
C GLN A 78 25.00 -9.32 -0.99
N ARG A 79 23.74 -9.65 -0.65
CA ARG A 79 22.72 -10.01 -1.63
C ARG A 79 22.34 -8.83 -2.53
N PRO A 80 22.01 -9.09 -3.80
CA PRO A 80 21.51 -8.04 -4.70
C PRO A 80 20.27 -7.33 -4.13
N PRO A 81 20.12 -6.00 -4.35
CA PRO A 81 18.96 -5.23 -3.87
C PRO A 81 17.60 -5.81 -4.25
N ALA A 82 17.49 -6.45 -5.41
CA ALA A 82 16.25 -7.08 -5.86
C ALA A 82 15.82 -8.26 -4.96
N GLU A 83 16.78 -9.06 -4.48
CA GLU A 83 16.51 -10.18 -3.56
C GLU A 83 16.09 -9.67 -2.18
N VAL A 84 16.72 -8.58 -1.69
CA VAL A 84 16.35 -7.94 -0.43
C VAL A 84 14.93 -7.41 -0.51
N LYS A 85 14.58 -6.74 -1.61
CA LYS A 85 13.23 -6.23 -1.87
C LYS A 85 12.19 -7.35 -1.87
N ALA A 86 12.45 -8.45 -2.58
CA ALA A 86 11.56 -9.61 -2.62
C ALA A 86 11.38 -10.23 -1.22
N ALA A 87 12.45 -10.34 -0.45
CA ALA A 87 12.41 -10.88 0.90
C ALA A 87 11.60 -9.97 1.87
N VAL A 88 11.74 -8.66 1.75
CA VAL A 88 10.92 -7.69 2.52
C VAL A 88 9.45 -7.78 2.13
N ALA A 89 9.14 -7.91 0.83
CA ALA A 89 7.77 -8.05 0.36
C ALA A 89 7.07 -9.27 0.98
N LYS A 90 7.78 -10.40 1.19
CA LYS A 90 7.22 -11.59 1.84
C LYS A 90 6.68 -11.33 3.24
N ILE A 91 7.26 -10.39 3.97
CA ILE A 91 6.81 -10.04 5.33
C ILE A 91 5.45 -9.36 5.28
N PHE A 92 5.25 -8.41 4.35
CA PHE A 92 3.95 -7.78 4.17
C PHE A 92 2.88 -8.77 3.69
N VAL A 93 3.25 -9.71 2.80
CA VAL A 93 2.37 -10.83 2.40
C VAL A 93 1.99 -11.70 3.60
N ALA A 94 2.94 -11.98 4.52
CA ALA A 94 2.66 -12.75 5.73
C ALA A 94 1.70 -12.00 6.69
N ILE A 95 1.87 -10.69 6.87
CA ILE A 95 0.94 -9.87 7.65
C ILE A 95 -0.46 -9.95 7.05
N GLN A 96 -0.58 -9.78 5.74
CA GLN A 96 -1.87 -9.87 5.06
C GLN A 96 -2.51 -11.25 5.23
N ALA A 97 -1.78 -12.32 4.96
CA ALA A 97 -2.32 -13.68 5.04
C ALA A 97 -2.81 -14.02 6.46
N ARG A 98 -2.18 -13.45 7.48
CA ARG A 98 -2.53 -13.68 8.88
C ARG A 98 -3.65 -12.78 9.37
N ASP A 99 -3.58 -11.49 9.06
CA ASP A 99 -4.39 -10.44 9.69
C ASP A 99 -5.25 -9.65 8.68
N GLY A 100 -5.14 -9.91 7.36
CA GLY A 100 -5.75 -9.07 6.33
C GLY A 100 -7.25 -8.87 6.48
N ASP A 101 -8.00 -9.93 6.83
CA ASP A 101 -9.45 -9.87 7.03
C ASP A 101 -9.85 -8.96 8.21
N ARG A 102 -8.91 -8.61 9.12
CA ARG A 102 -9.17 -7.68 10.22
C ARG A 102 -9.53 -6.29 9.73
N ILE A 103 -9.13 -5.93 8.51
CA ILE A 103 -9.49 -4.64 7.91
C ILE A 103 -11.03 -4.46 7.80
N LEU A 104 -11.78 -5.55 7.62
CA LEU A 104 -13.25 -5.51 7.58
C LEU A 104 -13.88 -5.09 8.92
N SER A 105 -13.13 -5.24 10.01
CA SER A 105 -13.52 -4.85 11.38
C SER A 105 -12.84 -3.57 11.85
N ALA A 106 -12.14 -2.84 10.98
CA ALA A 106 -11.47 -1.59 11.33
C ALA A 106 -12.48 -0.45 11.56
N PRO A 107 -12.18 0.54 12.43
CA PRO A 107 -12.96 1.76 12.53
C PRO A 107 -13.15 2.46 11.17
N ASP A 108 -14.32 3.08 10.96
CA ASP A 108 -14.63 3.72 9.68
C ASP A 108 -13.69 4.89 9.30
N ALA A 109 -13.13 5.55 10.31
CA ALA A 109 -12.14 6.61 10.10
C ALA A 109 -10.86 6.06 9.44
N ASP A 110 -10.42 4.86 9.82
CA ASP A 110 -9.22 4.23 9.26
C ASP A 110 -9.47 3.75 7.83
N LEU A 111 -10.65 3.15 7.58
CA LEU A 111 -11.08 2.77 6.23
C LEU A 111 -11.16 4.00 5.31
N SER A 112 -11.73 5.10 5.79
CA SER A 112 -11.77 6.37 5.06
C SER A 112 -10.37 6.90 4.75
N ALA A 113 -9.40 6.75 5.68
CA ALA A 113 -8.03 7.15 5.46
C ALA A 113 -7.32 6.29 4.39
N VAL A 114 -7.62 4.98 4.32
CA VAL A 114 -7.12 4.09 3.26
C VAL A 114 -7.65 4.54 1.90
N ILE A 115 -8.97 4.75 1.78
CA ILE A 115 -9.60 5.16 0.52
C ILE A 115 -9.12 6.55 0.08
N ALA A 116 -8.94 7.49 1.01
CA ALA A 116 -8.40 8.82 0.72
C ALA A 116 -6.97 8.73 0.17
N ALA A 117 -6.10 7.94 0.81
CA ALA A 117 -4.73 7.75 0.36
C ALA A 117 -4.67 7.10 -1.05
N GLN A 118 -5.58 6.17 -1.36
CA GLN A 118 -5.68 5.60 -2.70
C GLN A 118 -6.15 6.65 -3.72
N GLY A 119 -7.13 7.48 -3.38
CA GLY A 119 -7.58 8.59 -4.22
C GLY A 119 -6.44 9.58 -4.52
N ASP A 120 -5.58 9.89 -3.53
CA ASP A 120 -4.41 10.75 -3.72
C ASP A 120 -3.43 10.16 -4.74
N ILE A 121 -3.17 8.84 -4.70
CA ILE A 121 -2.35 8.14 -5.69
C ILE A 121 -2.97 8.29 -7.08
N VAL A 122 -4.26 8.00 -7.24
CA VAL A 122 -4.94 8.07 -8.54
C VAL A 122 -4.89 9.46 -9.11
N ARG A 123 -5.14 10.50 -8.30
CA ARG A 123 -5.05 11.91 -8.73
C ARG A 123 -3.64 12.29 -9.16
N ALA A 124 -2.63 11.86 -8.42
CA ALA A 124 -1.23 12.11 -8.79
C ALA A 124 -0.84 11.40 -10.10
N LEU A 125 -1.28 10.14 -10.29
CA LEU A 125 -1.06 9.41 -11.53
C LEU A 125 -1.79 10.05 -12.73
N GLY A 126 -2.98 10.58 -12.53
CA GLY A 126 -3.74 11.31 -13.55
C GLY A 126 -3.05 12.59 -14.07
N GLN A 127 -1.95 13.01 -13.45
CA GLN A 127 -1.15 14.17 -13.86
C GLN A 127 0.09 13.77 -14.68
N GLY A 128 -0.08 12.94 -15.70
CA GLY A 128 0.97 12.59 -16.65
C GLY A 128 1.53 11.16 -16.51
N HIS A 129 0.88 10.31 -15.73
CA HIS A 129 1.25 8.89 -15.54
C HIS A 129 0.02 7.98 -15.65
N GLU A 130 -0.92 8.33 -16.52
CA GLU A 130 -2.25 7.70 -16.61
C GLU A 130 -2.18 6.20 -16.94
N ASP A 131 -1.16 5.76 -17.67
CA ASP A 131 -0.94 4.32 -17.94
C ASP A 131 -0.84 3.49 -16.67
N LEU A 132 -0.35 4.09 -15.58
CA LEU A 132 -0.24 3.42 -14.29
C LEU A 132 -1.60 3.26 -13.58
N CYS A 133 -2.62 4.07 -13.88
CA CYS A 133 -3.97 3.84 -13.37
C CYS A 133 -4.54 2.51 -13.87
N LYS A 134 -4.30 2.19 -15.15
CA LYS A 134 -4.72 0.90 -15.72
C LYS A 134 -3.97 -0.27 -15.07
N ALA A 135 -2.66 -0.10 -14.84
CA ALA A 135 -1.85 -1.09 -14.13
C ALA A 135 -2.32 -1.31 -12.68
N LEU A 136 -2.80 -0.28 -11.99
CA LEU A 136 -3.38 -0.41 -10.63
C LEU A 136 -4.56 -1.39 -10.59
N VAL A 137 -5.44 -1.35 -11.59
CA VAL A 137 -6.65 -2.20 -11.65
C VAL A 137 -6.33 -3.60 -12.18
N SER A 138 -5.40 -3.69 -13.14
CA SER A 138 -5.08 -4.96 -13.82
C SER A 138 -4.21 -5.90 -12.98
N GLY A 139 -3.82 -5.53 -11.75
CA GLY A 139 -2.85 -6.31 -10.97
C GLY A 139 -1.49 -6.43 -11.68
N GLY A 140 -1.18 -5.49 -12.59
CA GLY A 140 0.03 -5.47 -13.41
C GLY A 140 1.30 -5.44 -12.57
N ALA A 141 2.40 -5.84 -13.18
CA ALA A 141 3.73 -5.98 -12.58
C ALA A 141 4.05 -4.83 -11.61
N ALA A 142 4.76 -5.16 -10.53
CA ALA A 142 5.20 -4.26 -9.48
C ALA A 142 5.51 -2.86 -10.01
N MET A 143 4.58 -1.93 -9.81
CA MET A 143 4.70 -0.58 -10.34
C MET A 143 5.84 0.12 -9.61
N ALA A 144 6.84 0.53 -10.38
CA ALA A 144 7.79 1.50 -9.88
C ALA A 144 7.06 2.86 -9.77
N ALA A 145 7.10 3.49 -8.61
CA ALA A 145 6.62 4.86 -8.50
C ALA A 145 7.37 5.75 -9.50
N PRO A 146 6.67 6.49 -10.37
CA PRO A 146 7.31 7.28 -11.42
C PRO A 146 8.11 8.46 -10.85
N THR A 147 7.70 8.98 -9.70
CA THR A 147 8.39 10.06 -8.98
C THR A 147 8.51 9.75 -7.49
N PRO A 148 9.45 10.38 -6.75
CA PRO A 148 9.56 10.25 -5.30
C PRO A 148 8.27 10.62 -4.56
N GLU A 149 7.57 11.66 -5.01
CA GLU A 149 6.32 12.15 -4.41
C GLU A 149 5.22 11.08 -4.51
N ILE A 150 5.08 10.45 -5.68
CA ILE A 150 4.13 9.34 -5.85
C ILE A 150 4.57 8.13 -5.03
N GLY A 151 5.89 7.89 -4.92
CA GLY A 151 6.44 6.87 -4.03
C GLY A 151 6.01 7.07 -2.57
N LEU A 152 6.03 8.31 -2.08
CA LEU A 152 5.58 8.66 -0.74
C LEU A 152 4.08 8.39 -0.54
N LEU A 153 3.24 8.64 -1.56
CA LEU A 153 1.81 8.31 -1.49
C LEU A 153 1.57 6.80 -1.34
N PHE A 154 2.33 5.96 -2.04
CA PHE A 154 2.26 4.50 -1.87
C PHE A 154 2.66 4.07 -0.45
N VAL A 155 3.72 4.66 0.11
CA VAL A 155 4.12 4.39 1.51
C VAL A 155 3.04 4.84 2.48
N THR A 156 2.45 6.01 2.25
CA THR A 156 1.33 6.53 3.06
C THR A 156 0.14 5.58 3.02
N ARG A 157 -0.25 5.09 1.84
CA ARG A 157 -1.33 4.11 1.71
C ARG A 157 -1.01 2.81 2.47
N LEU A 158 0.20 2.26 2.32
CA LEU A 158 0.62 1.06 3.04
C LEU A 158 0.53 1.26 4.56
N HIS A 159 0.99 2.40 5.06
CA HIS A 159 0.87 2.76 6.48
C HIS A 159 -0.60 2.78 6.92
N ARG A 160 -1.52 3.39 6.13
CA ARG A 160 -2.95 3.43 6.43
C ARG A 160 -3.59 2.04 6.44
N ILE A 161 -3.24 1.18 5.48
CA ILE A 161 -3.70 -0.22 5.43
C ILE A 161 -3.25 -0.98 6.67
N LEU A 162 -1.97 -0.90 7.04
CA LEU A 162 -1.46 -1.59 8.23
C LEU A 162 -2.08 -1.04 9.53
N THR A 163 -2.33 0.27 9.60
CA THR A 163 -3.05 0.88 10.73
C THR A 163 -4.47 0.32 10.82
N ALA A 164 -5.20 0.27 9.71
CA ALA A 164 -6.56 -0.29 9.68
C ALA A 164 -6.60 -1.77 10.09
N ILE A 165 -5.65 -2.59 9.61
CA ILE A 165 -5.50 -4.00 10.02
C ILE A 165 -5.26 -4.09 11.54
N ALA A 166 -4.32 -3.30 12.07
CA ALA A 166 -4.00 -3.31 13.49
C ALA A 166 -5.19 -2.86 14.35
N ASP A 167 -5.90 -1.80 13.94
CA ASP A 167 -7.06 -1.31 14.66
C ASP A 167 -8.26 -2.27 14.57
N GLY A 168 -8.45 -2.92 13.41
CA GLY A 168 -9.44 -3.99 13.26
C GLY A 168 -9.14 -5.24 14.10
N ARG A 169 -7.87 -5.47 14.44
CA ARG A 169 -7.45 -6.53 15.37
C ARG A 169 -7.60 -6.11 16.82
N ASP A 170 -7.12 -4.93 17.19
CA ASP A 170 -6.95 -4.50 18.57
C ASP A 170 -8.19 -3.77 19.14
N ARG A 171 -8.99 -3.14 18.26
CA ARG A 171 -10.20 -2.38 18.58
C ARG A 171 -11.34 -2.69 17.59
N PRO A 172 -11.72 -3.97 17.40
CA PRO A 172 -12.63 -4.37 16.35
C PRO A 172 -14.02 -3.74 16.53
N VAL A 173 -14.59 -3.30 15.42
CA VAL A 173 -16.03 -3.05 15.31
C VAL A 173 -16.67 -4.27 14.63
N PRO A 174 -18.02 -4.40 14.62
CA PRO A 174 -18.69 -5.47 13.85
C PRO A 174 -18.20 -5.47 12.40
N ALA A 175 -17.83 -6.66 11.91
CA ALA A 175 -17.31 -6.81 10.56
C ALA A 175 -18.33 -6.31 9.52
N ARG A 176 -17.84 -5.55 8.56
CA ARG A 176 -18.66 -4.95 7.49
C ARG A 176 -18.48 -5.75 6.21
N VAL A 177 -19.44 -6.62 5.96
CA VAL A 177 -19.47 -7.47 4.77
C VAL A 177 -20.49 -6.92 3.80
N MET A 178 -20.12 -6.87 2.50
CA MET A 178 -21.02 -6.47 1.42
C MET A 178 -22.24 -7.37 1.36
N GLN A 179 -23.39 -6.79 1.03
CA GLN A 179 -24.66 -7.45 0.74
C GLN A 179 -24.89 -7.43 -0.76
N ASP A 180 -25.76 -8.32 -1.25
CA ASP A 180 -25.96 -8.53 -2.69
C ASP A 180 -26.32 -7.26 -3.47
N ASP A 181 -27.10 -6.36 -2.86
CA ASP A 181 -27.56 -5.13 -3.50
C ASP A 181 -26.67 -3.91 -3.23
N ASP A 182 -25.65 -4.00 -2.38
CA ASP A 182 -24.85 -2.86 -1.92
C ASP A 182 -24.17 -2.10 -3.07
N TYR A 183 -23.69 -2.77 -4.11
CA TYR A 183 -23.10 -2.10 -5.28
C TYR A 183 -24.11 -1.33 -6.09
N VAL A 184 -25.34 -1.84 -6.21
CA VAL A 184 -26.45 -1.16 -6.90
C VAL A 184 -26.88 0.07 -6.12
N ASP A 185 -27.01 -0.08 -4.80
CA ASP A 185 -27.36 1.01 -3.89
C ASP A 185 -26.25 2.06 -3.85
N PHE A 186 -24.99 1.67 -3.85
CA PHE A 186 -23.84 2.56 -3.93
C PHE A 186 -23.84 3.37 -5.23
N ALA A 187 -24.01 2.72 -6.38
CA ALA A 187 -24.11 3.39 -7.66
C ALA A 187 -25.29 4.40 -7.69
N THR A 188 -26.42 4.00 -7.09
CA THR A 188 -27.61 4.87 -6.97
C THR A 188 -27.32 6.08 -6.06
N ALA A 189 -26.67 5.87 -4.92
CA ALA A 189 -26.26 6.94 -4.01
C ALA A 189 -25.25 7.89 -4.65
N ALA A 190 -24.24 7.36 -5.34
CA ALA A 190 -23.23 8.12 -6.06
C ALA A 190 -23.86 9.01 -7.16
N ARG A 191 -24.81 8.47 -7.92
CA ARG A 191 -25.57 9.23 -8.92
C ARG A 191 -26.32 10.42 -8.30
N LYS A 192 -26.92 10.21 -7.13
CA LYS A 192 -27.61 11.32 -6.40
C LYS A 192 -26.64 12.41 -5.94
N LEU A 193 -25.38 12.08 -5.75
CA LEU A 193 -24.30 13.02 -5.44
C LEU A 193 -23.68 13.69 -6.68
N GLY A 194 -24.23 13.42 -7.88
CA GLY A 194 -23.75 13.99 -9.14
C GLY A 194 -22.58 13.24 -9.77
N THR A 195 -22.24 12.06 -9.27
CA THR A 195 -21.17 11.24 -9.84
C THR A 195 -21.61 10.62 -11.18
N ASP A 196 -20.79 10.74 -12.21
CA ASP A 196 -21.01 10.05 -13.50
C ASP A 196 -20.66 8.57 -13.35
N ILE A 197 -21.62 7.78 -12.91
CA ILE A 197 -21.43 6.34 -12.73
C ILE A 197 -21.29 5.57 -14.05
N LYS A 198 -21.64 6.18 -15.21
CA LYS A 198 -21.42 5.56 -16.52
C LYS A 198 -19.91 5.44 -16.81
N ALA A 199 -19.12 6.40 -16.31
CA ALA A 199 -17.68 6.33 -16.43
C ALA A 199 -17.06 5.12 -15.71
N TRP A 200 -17.78 4.49 -14.75
CA TRP A 200 -17.28 3.33 -14.03
C TRP A 200 -17.29 2.04 -14.87
N SER A 201 -18.05 1.99 -15.97
CA SER A 201 -18.07 0.82 -16.85
C SER A 201 -16.69 0.44 -17.38
N VAL A 202 -15.80 1.42 -17.56
CA VAL A 202 -14.41 1.17 -18.03
C VAL A 202 -13.57 0.35 -17.04
N LEU A 203 -14.03 0.21 -15.79
CA LEU A 203 -13.38 -0.64 -14.78
C LEU A 203 -13.84 -2.10 -14.85
N ALA A 204 -14.88 -2.41 -15.63
CA ALA A 204 -15.32 -3.78 -15.85
C ALA A 204 -14.24 -4.59 -16.58
N ALA A 205 -14.13 -5.88 -16.23
CA ALA A 205 -13.05 -6.73 -16.71
C ALA A 205 -13.01 -6.86 -18.25
N ASP A 206 -14.17 -6.79 -18.91
CA ASP A 206 -14.33 -6.84 -20.37
C ASP A 206 -14.05 -5.51 -21.06
N GLU A 207 -14.28 -4.39 -20.39
CA GLU A 207 -14.06 -3.03 -20.95
C GLU A 207 -12.65 -2.49 -20.67
N LEU A 208 -12.05 -2.89 -19.53
CA LEU A 208 -10.76 -2.40 -19.07
C LEU A 208 -9.60 -2.57 -20.09
N PRO A 209 -9.51 -3.68 -20.86
CA PRO A 209 -8.44 -3.84 -21.85
C PRO A 209 -8.43 -2.76 -22.92
N ASP A 210 -9.60 -2.27 -23.35
CA ASP A 210 -9.77 -1.29 -24.41
C ASP A 210 -9.90 0.16 -23.88
N ALA A 211 -10.06 0.33 -22.56
CA ALA A 211 -10.21 1.63 -21.93
C ALA A 211 -8.95 2.49 -22.07
N LYS A 212 -9.13 3.79 -22.30
CA LYS A 212 -8.02 4.74 -22.33
C LYS A 212 -7.51 4.99 -20.90
N PRO A 213 -6.19 5.07 -20.70
CA PRO A 213 -5.59 5.28 -19.36
C PRO A 213 -6.22 6.42 -18.57
N GLY A 214 -6.41 7.59 -19.17
CA GLY A 214 -7.03 8.74 -18.50
C GLY A 214 -8.51 8.55 -18.15
N GLU A 215 -9.24 7.68 -18.87
CA GLU A 215 -10.62 7.31 -18.50
C GLU A 215 -10.61 6.43 -17.25
N VAL A 216 -9.67 5.50 -17.15
CA VAL A 216 -9.49 4.65 -15.97
C VAL A 216 -9.14 5.48 -14.73
N CYS A 217 -8.18 6.44 -14.85
CA CYS A 217 -7.86 7.35 -13.74
C CYS A 217 -9.10 8.10 -13.24
N ARG A 218 -9.90 8.70 -14.16
CA ARG A 218 -11.11 9.43 -13.78
C ARG A 218 -12.17 8.54 -13.14
N ALA A 219 -12.37 7.33 -13.66
CA ALA A 219 -13.29 6.37 -13.09
C ALA A 219 -12.90 5.97 -11.67
N LEU A 220 -11.62 5.68 -11.43
CA LEU A 220 -11.09 5.36 -10.11
C LEU A 220 -11.23 6.52 -9.12
N ASP A 221 -10.81 7.75 -9.50
CA ASP A 221 -10.93 8.93 -8.64
C ASP A 221 -12.39 9.19 -8.26
N SER A 222 -13.29 9.08 -9.23
CA SER A 222 -14.74 9.24 -9.00
C SER A 222 -15.31 8.14 -8.09
N THR A 223 -14.85 6.89 -8.21
CA THR A 223 -15.27 5.77 -7.35
C THR A 223 -14.83 5.99 -5.91
N TYR A 224 -13.56 6.34 -5.69
CA TYR A 224 -13.05 6.61 -4.34
C TYR A 224 -13.68 7.86 -3.72
N GLY A 225 -13.89 8.91 -4.52
CA GLY A 225 -14.62 10.10 -4.09
C GLY A 225 -16.06 9.79 -3.64
N ALA A 226 -16.78 8.98 -4.40
CA ALA A 226 -18.12 8.53 -4.05
C ALA A 226 -18.12 7.66 -2.77
N ALA A 227 -17.16 6.76 -2.61
CA ALA A 227 -17.03 5.93 -1.42
C ALA A 227 -16.77 6.76 -0.14
N LEU A 228 -15.98 7.82 -0.23
CA LEU A 228 -15.78 8.77 0.88
C LEU A 228 -17.02 9.59 1.19
N ALA A 229 -17.81 9.96 0.19
CA ALA A 229 -19.02 10.74 0.35
C ALA A 229 -20.22 9.90 0.84
N ALA A 230 -20.22 8.59 0.63
CA ALA A 230 -21.28 7.68 1.03
C ALA A 230 -21.45 7.65 2.56
N LYS A 231 -22.70 7.75 3.03
CA LYS A 231 -23.07 7.85 4.45
C LYS A 231 -23.70 6.56 4.97
N GLY A 232 -23.73 6.44 6.30
CA GLY A 232 -24.37 5.31 7.00
C GLY A 232 -23.71 3.98 6.75
N ASP A 233 -24.44 2.90 7.02
CA ASP A 233 -23.92 1.54 6.98
C ASP A 233 -23.45 1.11 5.59
N LEU A 234 -24.16 1.52 4.54
CA LEU A 234 -23.76 1.28 3.16
C LEU A 234 -22.37 1.85 2.88
N GLY A 235 -22.15 3.14 3.22
CA GLY A 235 -20.84 3.78 3.02
C GLY A 235 -19.74 3.09 3.77
N GLN A 236 -20.01 2.59 4.98
CA GLN A 236 -19.04 1.86 5.78
C GLN A 236 -18.70 0.49 5.17
N ARG A 237 -19.71 -0.25 4.65
CA ARG A 237 -19.48 -1.54 3.97
C ARG A 237 -18.69 -1.35 2.67
N ILE A 238 -19.03 -0.35 1.88
CA ILE A 238 -18.29 -0.02 0.64
C ILE A 238 -16.82 0.33 0.95
N ARG A 239 -16.54 1.14 1.97
CA ARG A 239 -15.15 1.47 2.35
C ARG A 239 -14.39 0.26 2.88
N ALA A 240 -15.04 -0.61 3.65
CA ALA A 240 -14.42 -1.83 4.13
C ALA A 240 -14.05 -2.77 2.98
N ASP A 241 -14.97 -2.98 2.05
CA ASP A 241 -14.78 -3.83 0.88
C ASP A 241 -13.67 -3.29 -0.03
N LEU A 242 -13.75 -2.03 -0.44
CA LEU A 242 -12.71 -1.40 -1.25
C LEU A 242 -11.33 -1.41 -0.57
N SER A 243 -11.27 -1.23 0.76
CA SER A 243 -10.00 -1.30 1.49
C SER A 243 -9.44 -2.72 1.52
N HIS A 244 -10.31 -3.73 1.62
CA HIS A 244 -9.92 -5.14 1.55
C HIS A 244 -9.44 -5.51 0.14
N GLU A 245 -10.15 -5.07 -0.90
CA GLU A 245 -9.75 -5.25 -2.30
C GLU A 245 -8.37 -4.61 -2.60
N LEU A 246 -8.13 -3.40 -2.10
CA LEU A 246 -6.82 -2.75 -2.24
C LEU A 246 -5.70 -3.55 -1.59
N LEU A 247 -5.97 -4.15 -0.43
CA LEU A 247 -5.01 -5.02 0.25
C LEU A 247 -4.68 -6.26 -0.60
N VAL A 248 -5.69 -6.92 -1.16
CA VAL A 248 -5.52 -8.12 -2.01
C VAL A 248 -4.76 -7.77 -3.29
N THR A 249 -5.08 -6.65 -3.92
CA THR A 249 -4.45 -6.20 -5.17
C THR A 249 -2.99 -5.81 -4.94
N ASP A 250 -2.68 -5.09 -3.88
CA ASP A 250 -1.32 -4.66 -3.55
C ASP A 250 -0.36 -5.84 -3.37
N ILE A 251 -0.86 -6.94 -2.85
CA ILE A 251 -0.05 -8.13 -2.61
C ILE A 251 -0.01 -9.06 -3.82
N GLY A 252 -1.06 -9.06 -4.63
CA GLY A 252 -1.05 -9.67 -5.96
C GLY A 252 0.13 -9.19 -6.81
N VAL A 253 0.53 -7.92 -6.67
CA VAL A 253 1.71 -7.32 -7.32
C VAL A 253 3.04 -7.99 -6.90
N TYR A 254 3.13 -8.52 -5.69
CA TYR A 254 4.33 -9.21 -5.19
C TYR A 254 4.30 -10.73 -5.44
N ARG A 255 3.14 -11.32 -5.77
CA ARG A 255 2.98 -12.76 -6.01
C ARG A 255 3.97 -13.33 -7.04
N PRO A 256 4.17 -12.74 -8.23
CA PRO A 256 5.12 -13.25 -9.22
C PRO A 256 6.58 -13.25 -8.74
N ALA A 257 6.92 -12.37 -7.78
CA ALA A 257 8.27 -12.32 -7.19
C ALA A 257 8.48 -13.41 -6.12
N LEU A 258 7.41 -14.08 -5.67
CA LEU A 258 7.44 -15.14 -4.66
C LEU A 258 7.49 -16.53 -5.28
N GLU A 259 7.11 -16.68 -6.54
CA GLU A 259 7.03 -17.96 -7.26
C GLU A 259 8.30 -18.30 -8.04
N LYS A 260 9.28 -17.39 -8.05
CA LYS A 260 10.63 -17.60 -8.61
C LYS A 260 11.66 -17.81 -7.52
#